data_3402a0d4f86529f44398c7570559bbe4
#
_entry.id   3402a0d4f86529f44398c7570559bbe4
#
_cell.length_a   1.000
_cell.length_b   1.000
_cell.length_c   1.000
_cell.angle_alpha   90.00
_cell.angle_beta   90.00
_cell.angle_gamma   90.00
#
_symmetry.space_group_name_H-M   'P 1'
#
loop_
_entity.id
_entity.type
_entity.pdbx_description
1 polymer ?
#
loop_
_entity_poly.entity_id
_entity_poly.type
_entity_poly.pdbx_seq_one_letter_code
_entity_poly.pdbx_strand_id
1 'polypeptide(L)'
;MAKARITKALKSMTQPPSPARLAIGGMLAMASAFGIGRFVYTPILPVMIADGALTPASAGIVAAANFLGYLLGALAGASAATQRHPRLFFLGGLLAGGLSLAGMAAPPSIPVFSIMRFVGGFGSAFVIVCLSSMALEPLVRAGRIGLSAAPFAGVGFGIAFSSGLVSVLASAGVGWKAMWVANALVSTAMALLLFFLLPAPSLPAHAPAPAGRKGLPRISPALAALVVSYGLFGFGYVITATFLVAIVRETASLATLEPYAWAIVGLAGALSIPFWSWVARRTTDVFAYAAGCLVEATGVALSVVSPTPATIIISGIFLGGTFMAITAIGLGIARRLTQMAPQRAQAIMTSAFGLGQIVGPALAGHMRETSGSFVAPSLIAAAALVVAGALGAFVARSR
;
A
#
# COMPACT_ATOMS: atom_id res chain seq x y z
N MET A 1 26.85 40.92 12.04
CA MET A 1 26.18 39.69 12.50
C MET A 1 25.02 39.22 11.61
N ALA A 2 24.11 40.07 11.15
CA ALA A 2 22.97 39.71 10.29
C ALA A 2 23.38 39.12 8.93
N LYS A 3 24.37 39.69 8.23
CA LYS A 3 24.90 39.17 6.95
C LYS A 3 25.47 37.75 7.05
N ALA A 4 26.16 37.43 8.15
CA ALA A 4 26.71 36.09 8.39
C ALA A 4 25.58 35.06 8.67
N ARG A 5 24.51 35.45 9.36
CA ARG A 5 23.34 34.62 9.57
C ARG A 5 22.57 34.33 8.27
N ILE A 6 22.42 35.36 7.42
CA ILE A 6 21.76 35.21 6.10
C ILE A 6 22.61 34.32 5.18
N THR A 7 23.94 34.51 5.14
CA THR A 7 24.83 33.67 4.32
C THR A 7 24.88 32.22 4.82
N LYS A 8 24.81 31.99 6.14
CA LYS A 8 24.71 30.66 6.73
C LYS A 8 23.37 30.00 6.41
N ALA A 9 22.28 30.75 6.45
CA ALA A 9 20.94 30.28 6.07
C ALA A 9 20.86 29.96 4.56
N LEU A 10 21.42 30.82 3.70
CA LEU A 10 21.51 30.56 2.26
C LEU A 10 22.39 29.35 1.94
N LYS A 11 23.53 29.17 2.60
CA LYS A 11 24.37 27.97 2.46
C LYS A 11 23.68 26.69 2.95
N SER A 12 22.87 26.79 4.01
CA SER A 12 22.09 25.61 4.47
C SER A 12 20.97 25.23 3.51
N MET A 13 20.45 26.17 2.71
CA MET A 13 19.44 25.91 1.68
C MET A 13 20.02 25.28 0.40
N THR A 14 21.32 25.40 0.17
CA THR A 14 22.02 24.84 -1.01
C THR A 14 22.73 23.52 -0.74
N GLN A 15 22.81 23.09 0.53
CA GLN A 15 23.37 21.77 0.85
C GLN A 15 22.35 20.66 0.50
N PRO A 16 22.80 19.56 -0.14
CA PRO A 16 21.94 18.41 -0.38
C PRO A 16 21.38 17.90 0.96
N PRO A 17 20.09 17.51 0.99
CA PRO A 17 19.46 17.03 2.22
C PRO A 17 20.22 15.81 2.76
N SER A 18 20.37 15.73 4.09
CA SER A 18 21.04 14.59 4.70
C SER A 18 20.29 13.28 4.39
N PRO A 19 20.99 12.14 4.27
CA PRO A 19 20.36 10.84 4.04
C PRO A 19 19.28 10.50 5.07
N ALA A 20 19.47 10.87 6.34
CA ALA A 20 18.48 10.68 7.39
C ALA A 20 17.20 11.49 7.11
N ARG A 21 17.34 12.74 6.68
CA ARG A 21 16.19 13.61 6.33
C ARG A 21 15.39 13.03 5.15
N LEU A 22 16.05 12.48 4.14
CA LEU A 22 15.40 11.83 3.01
C LEU A 22 14.68 10.55 3.42
N ALA A 23 15.31 9.71 4.26
CA ALA A 23 14.72 8.47 4.75
C ALA A 23 13.48 8.75 5.62
N ILE A 24 13.57 9.68 6.58
CA ILE A 24 12.46 10.07 7.45
C ILE A 24 11.34 10.72 6.62
N GLY A 25 11.67 11.64 5.71
CA GLY A 25 10.68 12.25 4.83
C GLY A 25 9.96 11.23 3.96
N GLY A 26 10.70 10.27 3.39
CA GLY A 26 10.12 9.17 2.63
C GLY A 26 9.22 8.27 3.48
N MET A 27 9.64 7.97 4.72
CA MET A 27 8.85 7.18 5.67
C MET A 27 7.54 7.88 6.03
N LEU A 28 7.57 9.18 6.35
CA LEU A 28 6.38 9.97 6.65
C LEU A 28 5.46 10.10 5.43
N ALA A 29 6.02 10.25 4.22
CA ALA A 29 5.23 10.31 3.00
C ALA A 29 4.45 9.02 2.75
N MET A 30 5.10 7.87 2.91
CA MET A 30 4.45 6.57 2.74
C MET A 30 3.47 6.27 3.89
N ALA A 31 3.78 6.70 5.13
CA ALA A 31 2.85 6.61 6.24
C ALA A 31 1.56 7.41 5.97
N SER A 32 1.69 8.66 5.49
CA SER A 32 0.55 9.51 5.15
C SER A 32 -0.26 8.97 3.97
N ALA A 33 0.38 8.69 2.83
CA ALA A 33 -0.32 8.35 1.60
C ALA A 33 -0.93 6.93 1.60
N PHE A 34 -0.23 5.97 2.22
CA PHE A 34 -0.66 4.57 2.24
C PHE A 34 -1.17 4.14 3.62
N GLY A 35 -0.35 4.28 4.66
CA GLY A 35 -0.69 3.82 6.01
C GLY A 35 -1.98 4.46 6.52
N ILE A 36 -2.07 5.79 6.44
CA ILE A 36 -3.27 6.54 6.80
C ILE A 36 -4.23 6.63 5.61
N GLY A 37 -3.77 7.23 4.49
CA GLY A 37 -4.64 7.58 3.35
C GLY A 37 -5.40 6.40 2.75
N ARG A 38 -4.77 5.23 2.65
CA ARG A 38 -5.37 4.04 2.05
C ARG A 38 -5.95 3.09 3.09
N PHE A 39 -5.16 2.78 4.12
CA PHE A 39 -5.43 1.64 4.99
C PHE A 39 -6.21 1.97 6.26
N VAL A 40 -6.44 3.25 6.59
CA VAL A 40 -7.33 3.63 7.70
C VAL A 40 -8.81 3.24 7.45
N TYR A 41 -9.15 2.96 6.21
CA TYR A 41 -10.47 2.44 5.85
C TYR A 41 -10.82 1.16 6.64
N THR A 42 -9.85 0.26 6.77
CA THR A 42 -10.04 -1.04 7.42
C THR A 42 -10.52 -0.95 8.87
N PRO A 43 -9.91 -0.15 9.77
CA PRO A 43 -10.42 -0.04 11.14
C PRO A 43 -11.67 0.85 11.28
N ILE A 44 -11.95 1.79 10.36
CA ILE A 44 -13.16 2.61 10.42
C ILE A 44 -14.37 1.86 9.82
N LEU A 45 -14.15 0.97 8.86
CA LEU A 45 -15.19 0.27 8.13
C LEU A 45 -16.23 -0.44 9.02
N PRO A 46 -15.88 -1.20 10.06
CA PRO A 46 -16.87 -1.86 10.91
C PRO A 46 -17.78 -0.87 11.64
N VAL A 47 -17.28 0.32 11.98
CA VAL A 47 -18.07 1.39 12.60
C VAL A 47 -19.06 1.96 11.60
N MET A 48 -18.66 2.17 10.34
CA MET A 48 -19.54 2.63 9.26
C MET A 48 -20.64 1.62 8.94
N ILE A 49 -20.33 0.32 8.97
CA ILE A 49 -21.33 -0.74 8.74
C ILE A 49 -22.32 -0.79 9.90
N ALA A 50 -21.84 -0.73 11.15
CA ALA A 50 -22.68 -0.76 12.33
C ALA A 50 -23.65 0.44 12.40
N ASP A 51 -23.20 1.61 11.90
CA ASP A 51 -24.02 2.84 11.83
C ASP A 51 -24.93 2.90 10.57
N GLY A 52 -24.93 1.85 9.75
CA GLY A 52 -25.73 1.77 8.51
C GLY A 52 -25.27 2.69 7.38
N ALA A 53 -24.09 3.30 7.49
CA ALA A 53 -23.54 4.17 6.46
C ALA A 53 -23.09 3.40 5.20
N LEU A 54 -22.71 2.13 5.35
CA LEU A 54 -22.34 1.21 4.28
C LEU A 54 -22.87 -0.20 4.59
N THR A 55 -23.18 -0.96 3.53
CA THR A 55 -23.34 -2.43 3.60
C THR A 55 -22.00 -3.09 3.26
N PRO A 56 -21.79 -4.40 3.56
CA PRO A 56 -20.59 -5.11 3.13
C PRO A 56 -20.32 -5.01 1.62
N ALA A 57 -21.37 -5.11 0.77
CA ALA A 57 -21.21 -4.98 -0.68
C ALA A 57 -20.79 -3.57 -1.09
N SER A 58 -21.45 -2.52 -0.59
CA SER A 58 -21.08 -1.14 -0.88
C SER A 58 -19.68 -0.79 -0.34
N ALA A 59 -19.30 -1.36 0.79
CA ALA A 59 -17.95 -1.22 1.36
C ALA A 59 -16.87 -1.79 0.42
N GLY A 60 -17.13 -2.95 -0.17
CA GLY A 60 -16.25 -3.55 -1.17
C GLY A 60 -16.10 -2.68 -2.42
N ILE A 61 -17.18 -2.07 -2.91
CA ILE A 61 -17.15 -1.13 -4.05
C ILE A 61 -16.35 0.12 -3.71
N VAL A 62 -16.56 0.71 -2.55
CA VAL A 62 -15.84 1.90 -2.07
C VAL A 62 -14.35 1.60 -1.89
N ALA A 63 -13.98 0.41 -1.42
CA ALA A 63 -12.59 -0.03 -1.37
C ALA A 63 -12.00 -0.20 -2.79
N ALA A 64 -12.71 -0.86 -3.70
CA ALA A 64 -12.30 -1.06 -5.09
C ALA A 64 -12.04 0.27 -5.82
N ALA A 65 -12.83 1.30 -5.55
CA ALA A 65 -12.63 2.63 -6.12
C ALA A 65 -11.26 3.24 -5.76
N ASN A 66 -10.75 3.00 -4.54
CA ASN A 66 -9.41 3.44 -4.17
C ASN A 66 -8.32 2.75 -5.00
N PHE A 67 -8.47 1.45 -5.23
CA PHE A 67 -7.52 0.67 -6.01
C PHE A 67 -7.55 1.04 -7.49
N LEU A 68 -8.75 1.32 -8.04
CA LEU A 68 -8.91 1.86 -9.38
C LEU A 68 -8.22 3.23 -9.52
N GLY A 69 -8.43 4.12 -8.56
CA GLY A 69 -7.74 5.40 -8.52
C GLY A 69 -6.23 5.23 -8.50
N TYR A 70 -5.71 4.34 -7.67
CA TYR A 70 -4.28 4.04 -7.60
C TYR A 70 -3.72 3.51 -8.93
N LEU A 71 -4.41 2.58 -9.57
CA LEU A 71 -4.00 2.03 -10.86
C LEU A 71 -3.90 3.13 -11.93
N LEU A 72 -4.95 3.94 -12.07
CA LEU A 72 -4.96 5.03 -13.04
C LEU A 72 -3.96 6.14 -12.69
N GLY A 73 -3.79 6.43 -11.40
CA GLY A 73 -2.78 7.36 -10.92
C GLY A 73 -1.35 6.89 -11.18
N ALA A 74 -1.07 5.58 -11.05
CA ALA A 74 0.23 5.00 -11.35
C ALA A 74 0.56 5.09 -12.85
N LEU A 75 -0.43 4.86 -13.72
CA LEU A 75 -0.29 5.03 -15.17
C LEU A 75 -0.06 6.51 -15.54
N ALA A 76 -0.83 7.42 -14.95
CA ALA A 76 -0.67 8.87 -15.16
C ALA A 76 0.67 9.38 -14.59
N GLY A 77 1.14 8.80 -13.50
CA GLY A 77 2.42 9.13 -12.86
C GLY A 77 3.65 8.88 -13.74
N ALA A 78 3.54 8.00 -14.73
CA ALA A 78 4.60 7.76 -15.70
C ALA A 78 4.73 8.88 -16.76
N SER A 79 3.86 9.88 -16.75
CA SER A 79 3.84 10.96 -17.74
C SER A 79 5.06 11.89 -17.62
N ALA A 80 5.41 12.54 -18.75
CA ALA A 80 6.46 13.54 -18.80
C ALA A 80 6.17 14.76 -17.87
N ALA A 81 4.91 15.10 -17.67
CA ALA A 81 4.51 16.19 -16.77
C ALA A 81 4.89 15.89 -15.31
N THR A 82 4.60 14.67 -14.85
CA THR A 82 4.97 14.22 -13.49
C THR A 82 6.50 14.23 -13.31
N GLN A 83 7.23 13.78 -14.33
CA GLN A 83 8.70 13.75 -14.27
C GLN A 83 9.32 15.15 -14.28
N ARG A 84 8.71 16.12 -14.95
CA ARG A 84 9.15 17.52 -14.98
C ARG A 84 8.88 18.26 -13.68
N HIS A 85 7.77 17.94 -13.00
CA HIS A 85 7.30 18.62 -11.79
C HIS A 85 7.02 17.67 -10.62
N PRO A 86 7.97 16.78 -10.24
CA PRO A 86 7.70 15.71 -9.27
C PRO A 86 7.26 16.24 -7.90
N ARG A 87 7.80 17.39 -7.46
CA ARG A 87 7.39 18.00 -6.19
C ARG A 87 5.93 18.47 -6.21
N LEU A 88 5.47 19.04 -7.31
CA LEU A 88 4.09 19.49 -7.47
C LEU A 88 3.12 18.30 -7.38
N PHE A 89 3.40 17.23 -8.14
CA PHE A 89 2.57 16.03 -8.14
C PHE A 89 2.65 15.28 -6.81
N PHE A 90 3.81 15.27 -6.16
CA PHE A 90 3.98 14.69 -4.83
C PHE A 90 3.10 15.38 -3.78
N LEU A 91 3.21 16.70 -3.68
CA LEU A 91 2.44 17.50 -2.72
C LEU A 91 0.95 17.49 -3.06
N GLY A 92 0.61 17.61 -4.35
CA GLY A 92 -0.76 17.49 -4.83
C GLY A 92 -1.38 16.14 -4.48
N GLY A 93 -0.61 15.06 -4.59
CA GLY A 93 -1.03 13.72 -4.18
C GLY A 93 -1.29 13.58 -2.68
N LEU A 94 -0.42 14.17 -1.84
CA LEU A 94 -0.62 14.20 -0.38
C LEU A 94 -1.86 15.02 0.01
N LEU A 95 -2.05 16.19 -0.60
CA LEU A 95 -3.23 17.03 -0.35
C LEU A 95 -4.51 16.36 -0.82
N ALA A 96 -4.49 15.72 -2.00
CA ALA A 96 -5.61 14.92 -2.50
C ALA A 96 -5.97 13.80 -1.54
N GLY A 97 -4.95 13.16 -0.92
CA GLY A 97 -5.13 12.17 0.15
C GLY A 97 -5.86 12.76 1.36
N GLY A 98 -5.41 13.89 1.88
CA GLY A 98 -6.04 14.59 3.01
C GLY A 98 -7.48 14.99 2.71
N LEU A 99 -7.74 15.58 1.54
CA LEU A 99 -9.08 15.96 1.07
C LEU A 99 -10.00 14.73 0.90
N SER A 100 -9.45 13.62 0.37
CA SER A 100 -10.16 12.35 0.28
C SER A 100 -10.66 11.86 1.64
N LEU A 101 -9.77 11.88 2.65
CA LEU A 101 -10.12 11.47 4.01
C LEU A 101 -11.18 12.41 4.61
N ALA A 102 -11.05 13.74 4.43
CA ALA A 102 -12.05 14.68 4.92
C ALA A 102 -13.42 14.47 4.24
N GLY A 103 -13.43 14.21 2.93
CA GLY A 103 -14.65 13.93 2.17
C GLY A 103 -15.37 12.66 2.57
N MET A 104 -14.66 11.69 3.17
CA MET A 104 -15.29 10.48 3.75
C MET A 104 -16.16 10.78 4.98
N ALA A 105 -16.05 11.97 5.60
CA ALA A 105 -16.92 12.40 6.68
C ALA A 105 -18.27 12.99 6.19
N ALA A 106 -18.48 13.09 4.88
CA ALA A 106 -19.74 13.55 4.29
C ALA A 106 -20.94 12.68 4.73
N PRO A 107 -22.19 13.16 4.53
CA PRO A 107 -23.38 12.32 4.69
C PRO A 107 -23.28 11.02 3.87
N PRO A 108 -23.84 9.90 4.35
CA PRO A 108 -23.74 8.61 3.69
C PRO A 108 -24.18 8.66 2.21
N SER A 109 -23.22 8.38 1.31
CA SER A 109 -23.44 8.36 -0.13
C SER A 109 -22.36 7.49 -0.79
N ILE A 110 -22.76 6.36 -1.36
CA ILE A 110 -21.83 5.43 -2.03
C ILE A 110 -21.06 6.12 -3.18
N PRO A 111 -21.69 6.93 -4.07
CA PRO A 111 -20.96 7.67 -5.10
C PRO A 111 -19.94 8.64 -4.52
N VAL A 112 -20.30 9.42 -3.49
CA VAL A 112 -19.38 10.39 -2.85
C VAL A 112 -18.19 9.65 -2.24
N PHE A 113 -18.44 8.60 -1.46
CA PHE A 113 -17.37 7.80 -0.85
C PHE A 113 -16.46 7.14 -1.90
N SER A 114 -17.06 6.62 -2.99
CA SER A 114 -16.29 6.04 -4.09
C SER A 114 -15.41 7.08 -4.79
N ILE A 115 -15.93 8.28 -5.06
CA ILE A 115 -15.15 9.38 -5.65
C ILE A 115 -14.02 9.80 -4.70
N MET A 116 -14.30 9.98 -3.41
CA MET A 116 -13.29 10.36 -2.43
C MET A 116 -12.18 9.29 -2.34
N ARG A 117 -12.55 8.02 -2.26
CA ARG A 117 -11.57 6.92 -2.24
C ARG A 117 -10.78 6.82 -3.53
N PHE A 118 -11.41 7.03 -4.68
CA PHE A 118 -10.71 7.12 -5.97
C PHE A 118 -9.68 8.25 -5.96
N VAL A 119 -10.05 9.46 -5.53
CA VAL A 119 -9.14 10.62 -5.45
C VAL A 119 -7.96 10.33 -4.52
N GLY A 120 -8.20 9.72 -3.35
CA GLY A 120 -7.14 9.30 -2.43
C GLY A 120 -6.19 8.27 -3.03
N GLY A 121 -6.74 7.26 -3.72
CA GLY A 121 -5.96 6.27 -4.44
C GLY A 121 -5.11 6.88 -5.54
N PHE A 122 -5.70 7.72 -6.38
CA PHE A 122 -5.04 8.44 -7.47
C PHE A 122 -3.89 9.32 -6.96
N GLY A 123 -4.13 10.09 -5.89
CA GLY A 123 -3.11 10.92 -5.24
C GLY A 123 -1.96 10.09 -4.66
N SER A 124 -2.26 8.96 -4.00
CA SER A 124 -1.24 8.10 -3.40
C SER A 124 -0.26 7.52 -4.44
N ALA A 125 -0.72 7.28 -5.66
CA ALA A 125 0.14 6.84 -6.75
C ALA A 125 1.19 7.87 -7.15
N PHE A 126 0.83 9.15 -7.20
CA PHE A 126 1.82 10.21 -7.44
C PHE A 126 2.84 10.31 -6.32
N VAL A 127 2.43 10.10 -5.07
CA VAL A 127 3.36 10.14 -3.94
C VAL A 127 4.45 9.09 -4.11
N ILE A 128 4.13 7.83 -4.37
CA ILE A 128 5.14 6.77 -4.51
C ILE A 128 5.99 6.94 -5.78
N VAL A 129 5.40 7.36 -6.91
CA VAL A 129 6.14 7.59 -8.15
C VAL A 129 7.15 8.71 -7.98
N CYS A 130 6.73 9.86 -7.43
CA CYS A 130 7.62 11.01 -7.24
C CYS A 130 8.64 10.77 -6.12
N LEU A 131 8.31 9.96 -5.11
CA LEU A 131 9.23 9.61 -4.02
C LEU A 131 10.50 8.92 -4.54
N SER A 132 10.41 8.18 -5.65
CA SER A 132 11.58 7.58 -6.31
C SER A 132 12.66 8.62 -6.59
N SER A 133 12.33 9.71 -7.26
CA SER A 133 13.29 10.77 -7.63
C SER A 133 13.62 11.70 -6.46
N MET A 134 12.68 11.89 -5.51
CA MET A 134 12.84 12.85 -4.41
C MET A 134 13.61 12.29 -3.21
N ALA A 135 13.55 10.97 -2.98
CA ALA A 135 14.19 10.35 -1.82
C ALA A 135 14.98 9.08 -2.16
N LEU A 136 14.40 8.12 -2.92
CA LEU A 136 15.04 6.81 -3.11
C LEU A 136 16.34 6.91 -3.94
N GLU A 137 16.30 7.56 -5.10
CA GLU A 137 17.49 7.73 -5.94
C GLU A 137 18.59 8.56 -5.26
N PRO A 138 18.29 9.68 -4.57
CA PRO A 138 19.29 10.39 -3.79
C PRO A 138 19.94 9.54 -2.69
N LEU A 139 19.18 8.68 -2.00
CA LEU A 139 19.73 7.75 -1.00
C LEU A 139 20.68 6.72 -1.61
N VAL A 140 20.31 6.16 -2.77
CA VAL A 140 21.14 5.20 -3.51
C VAL A 140 22.44 5.88 -3.99
N ARG A 141 22.35 7.10 -4.56
CA ARG A 141 23.54 7.89 -4.99
C ARG A 141 24.46 8.25 -3.84
N ALA A 142 23.92 8.47 -2.64
CA ALA A 142 24.69 8.71 -1.43
C ALA A 142 25.32 7.44 -0.83
N GLY A 143 25.19 6.28 -1.49
CA GLY A 143 25.71 4.99 -1.00
C GLY A 143 24.94 4.43 0.20
N ARG A 144 23.76 5.00 0.50
CA ARG A 144 22.93 4.62 1.66
C ARG A 144 21.76 3.69 1.26
N ILE A 145 22.05 2.65 0.50
CA ILE A 145 21.04 1.70 -0.03
C ILE A 145 20.19 1.11 1.10
N GLY A 146 20.77 0.82 2.27
CA GLY A 146 20.01 0.31 3.42
C GLY A 146 18.90 1.23 3.90
N LEU A 147 19.04 2.55 3.73
CA LEU A 147 18.02 3.53 4.08
C LEU A 147 16.89 3.63 3.05
N SER A 148 17.06 3.10 1.84
CA SER A 148 16.00 3.12 0.82
C SER A 148 14.82 2.21 1.14
N ALA A 149 14.95 1.30 2.10
CA ALA A 149 13.85 0.49 2.62
C ALA A 149 12.99 1.24 3.65
N ALA A 150 13.52 2.28 4.31
CA ALA A 150 12.82 3.02 5.37
C ALA A 150 11.46 3.61 4.93
N PRO A 151 11.31 4.19 3.72
CA PRO A 151 10.01 4.67 3.26
C PRO A 151 8.91 3.61 3.32
N PHE A 152 9.22 2.37 2.97
CA PHE A 152 8.24 1.29 2.97
C PHE A 152 7.83 0.85 4.39
N ALA A 153 8.74 0.92 5.37
CA ALA A 153 8.38 0.73 6.77
C ALA A 153 7.36 1.79 7.25
N GLY A 154 7.39 2.98 6.64
CA GLY A 154 6.42 4.03 6.89
C GLY A 154 4.97 3.61 6.65
N VAL A 155 4.70 2.74 5.67
CA VAL A 155 3.35 2.18 5.46
C VAL A 155 2.88 1.45 6.71
N GLY A 156 3.70 0.56 7.24
CA GLY A 156 3.39 -0.20 8.45
C GLY A 156 3.19 0.69 9.68
N PHE A 157 4.08 1.65 9.91
CA PHE A 157 3.92 2.62 11.00
C PHE A 157 2.67 3.48 10.85
N GLY A 158 2.32 3.91 9.63
CA GLY A 158 1.11 4.65 9.35
C GLY A 158 -0.16 3.82 9.60
N ILE A 159 -0.15 2.53 9.26
CA ILE A 159 -1.22 1.58 9.58
C ILE A 159 -1.37 1.46 11.09
N ALA A 160 -0.29 1.20 11.82
CA ALA A 160 -0.33 1.03 13.27
C ALA A 160 -0.80 2.31 13.98
N PHE A 161 -0.29 3.48 13.55
CA PHE A 161 -0.69 4.78 14.09
C PHE A 161 -2.18 5.07 13.84
N SER A 162 -2.65 4.93 12.60
CA SER A 162 -4.06 5.21 12.26
C SER A 162 -5.02 4.23 12.92
N SER A 163 -4.63 2.96 13.09
CA SER A 163 -5.37 1.98 13.87
C SER A 163 -5.48 2.38 15.34
N GLY A 164 -4.37 2.76 15.95
CA GLY A 164 -4.36 3.24 17.35
C GLY A 164 -5.23 4.48 17.54
N LEU A 165 -5.14 5.46 16.63
CA LEU A 165 -5.98 6.66 16.67
C LEU A 165 -7.48 6.32 16.57
N VAL A 166 -7.86 5.44 15.63
CA VAL A 166 -9.25 4.99 15.48
C VAL A 166 -9.71 4.25 16.75
N SER A 167 -8.87 3.40 17.32
CA SER A 167 -9.18 2.66 18.56
C SER A 167 -9.43 3.58 19.74
N VAL A 168 -8.59 4.62 19.92
CA VAL A 168 -8.77 5.63 20.99
C VAL A 168 -10.07 6.40 20.78
N LEU A 169 -10.36 6.83 19.56
CA LEU A 169 -11.60 7.56 19.27
C LEU A 169 -12.84 6.66 19.45
N ALA A 170 -12.76 5.39 19.07
CA ALA A 170 -13.82 4.42 19.28
C ALA A 170 -14.12 4.19 20.76
N SER A 171 -13.07 4.03 21.61
CA SER A 171 -13.23 3.87 23.05
C SER A 171 -13.79 5.10 23.74
N ALA A 172 -13.61 6.27 23.16
CA ALA A 172 -14.22 7.54 23.60
C ALA A 172 -15.67 7.74 23.08
N GLY A 173 -16.25 6.76 22.38
CA GLY A 173 -17.60 6.84 21.83
C GLY A 173 -17.72 7.77 20.62
N VAL A 174 -16.60 8.12 19.97
CA VAL A 174 -16.59 9.04 18.83
C VAL A 174 -17.02 8.30 17.56
N GLY A 175 -17.95 8.88 16.79
CA GLY A 175 -18.48 8.27 15.58
C GLY A 175 -17.49 8.32 14.40
N TRP A 176 -17.75 7.50 13.37
CA TRP A 176 -16.89 7.31 12.20
C TRP A 176 -16.54 8.60 11.44
N LYS A 177 -17.45 9.59 11.38
CA LYS A 177 -17.18 10.88 10.72
C LYS A 177 -16.00 11.61 11.35
N ALA A 178 -15.96 11.69 12.68
CA ALA A 178 -14.87 12.33 13.39
C ALA A 178 -13.56 11.52 13.30
N MET A 179 -13.63 10.19 13.20
CA MET A 179 -12.46 9.34 12.92
C MET A 179 -11.84 9.68 11.56
N TRP A 180 -12.64 9.90 10.51
CA TRP A 180 -12.17 10.33 9.21
C TRP A 180 -11.54 11.73 9.28
N VAL A 181 -12.20 12.69 9.94
CA VAL A 181 -11.68 14.05 10.10
C VAL A 181 -10.35 14.05 10.86
N ALA A 182 -10.23 13.30 11.95
CA ALA A 182 -8.99 13.20 12.70
C ALA A 182 -7.82 12.69 11.83
N ASN A 183 -8.04 11.64 11.05
CA ASN A 183 -7.03 11.12 10.15
C ASN A 183 -6.74 12.08 8.98
N ALA A 184 -7.73 12.84 8.50
CA ALA A 184 -7.53 13.89 7.49
C ALA A 184 -6.64 15.01 8.03
N LEU A 185 -6.86 15.46 9.26
CA LEU A 185 -6.03 16.47 9.92
C LEU A 185 -4.59 16.00 10.08
N VAL A 186 -4.38 14.78 10.55
CA VAL A 186 -3.03 14.19 10.67
C VAL A 186 -2.36 14.10 9.30
N SER A 187 -3.04 13.56 8.28
CA SER A 187 -2.49 13.44 6.93
C SER A 187 -2.13 14.81 6.34
N THR A 188 -2.97 15.83 6.54
CA THR A 188 -2.72 17.19 6.07
C THR A 188 -1.55 17.85 6.82
N ALA A 189 -1.46 17.66 8.14
CA ALA A 189 -0.31 18.13 8.92
C ALA A 189 1.01 17.46 8.47
N MET A 190 0.97 16.17 8.16
CA MET A 190 2.13 15.48 7.57
C MET A 190 2.49 16.02 6.18
N ALA A 191 1.50 16.33 5.34
CA ALA A 191 1.75 16.96 4.03
C ALA A 191 2.43 18.32 4.17
N LEU A 192 1.99 19.16 5.12
CA LEU A 192 2.62 20.44 5.44
C LEU A 192 4.05 20.26 5.95
N LEU A 193 4.29 19.30 6.84
CA LEU A 193 5.63 18.97 7.31
C LEU A 193 6.55 18.52 6.16
N LEU A 194 6.04 17.69 5.26
CA LEU A 194 6.78 17.17 4.12
C LEU A 194 7.12 18.24 3.08
N PHE A 195 6.30 19.29 2.98
CA PHE A 195 6.63 20.47 2.17
C PHE A 195 7.97 21.10 2.56
N PHE A 196 8.28 21.11 3.87
CA PHE A 196 9.56 21.65 4.38
C PHE A 196 10.66 20.58 4.44
N LEU A 197 10.29 19.31 4.64
CA LEU A 197 11.24 18.22 4.87
C LEU A 197 11.85 17.70 3.57
N LEU A 198 11.07 17.56 2.49
CA LEU A 198 11.54 17.05 1.21
C LEU A 198 11.66 18.20 0.19
N PRO A 199 12.90 18.59 -0.18
CA PRO A 199 13.13 19.63 -1.19
C PRO A 199 12.77 19.12 -2.59
N ALA A 200 12.66 20.05 -3.52
CA ALA A 200 12.57 19.70 -4.94
C ALA A 200 13.86 18.94 -5.36
N PRO A 201 13.77 17.94 -6.23
CA PRO A 201 14.94 17.26 -6.74
C PRO A 201 15.85 18.26 -7.46
N SER A 202 17.15 18.18 -7.19
CA SER A 202 18.16 19.07 -7.76
C SER A 202 18.57 18.72 -9.19
N LEU A 203 18.14 17.57 -9.70
CA LEU A 203 18.41 17.10 -11.06
C LEU A 203 17.10 16.77 -11.75
N PRO A 204 16.97 17.05 -13.06
CA PRO A 204 15.80 16.57 -13.80
C PRO A 204 15.69 15.05 -13.64
N ALA A 205 14.50 14.59 -13.35
CA ALA A 205 14.20 13.16 -13.42
C ALA A 205 14.74 12.64 -14.75
N HIS A 206 15.34 11.46 -14.74
CA HIS A 206 15.95 10.85 -15.92
C HIS A 206 15.14 11.15 -17.18
N ALA A 207 15.83 11.57 -18.24
CA ALA A 207 15.24 11.64 -19.57
C ALA A 207 14.48 10.32 -19.83
N PRO A 208 13.28 10.36 -20.43
CA PRO A 208 12.54 9.14 -20.74
C PRO A 208 13.51 8.14 -21.36
N ALA A 209 13.61 6.94 -20.77
CA ALA A 209 14.45 5.92 -21.36
C ALA A 209 14.09 5.82 -22.85
N PRO A 210 15.08 5.77 -23.76
CA PRO A 210 14.81 5.75 -25.19
C PRO A 210 13.74 4.69 -25.45
N ALA A 211 12.73 5.09 -26.22
CA ALA A 211 11.61 4.22 -26.56
C ALA A 211 12.18 2.89 -27.10
N GLY A 212 12.12 1.87 -26.25
CA GLY A 212 12.67 0.56 -26.58
C GLY A 212 12.07 0.08 -27.91
N ARG A 213 12.83 -0.73 -28.62
CA ARG A 213 12.52 -1.29 -29.96
C ARG A 213 11.03 -1.41 -30.22
N LYS A 214 10.57 -0.83 -31.33
CA LYS A 214 9.21 -0.94 -31.87
C LYS A 214 8.96 -2.40 -32.29
N GLY A 215 8.60 -3.27 -31.37
CA GLY A 215 8.18 -4.64 -31.61
C GLY A 215 7.18 -5.02 -30.54
N LEU A 216 6.19 -5.85 -30.88
CA LEU A 216 5.31 -6.46 -29.87
C LEU A 216 6.20 -7.19 -28.87
N PRO A 217 6.10 -6.88 -27.57
CA PRO A 217 6.94 -7.50 -26.58
C PRO A 217 6.63 -8.99 -26.52
N ARG A 218 7.63 -9.83 -26.76
CA ARG A 218 7.50 -11.26 -26.47
C ARG A 218 7.54 -11.43 -24.95
N ILE A 219 6.37 -11.71 -24.39
CA ILE A 219 6.25 -12.06 -22.96
C ILE A 219 6.68 -13.51 -22.83
N SER A 220 7.79 -13.76 -22.12
CA SER A 220 8.21 -15.13 -21.84
C SER A 220 7.17 -15.87 -20.99
N PRO A 221 7.04 -17.20 -21.09
CA PRO A 221 6.13 -17.97 -20.25
C PRO A 221 6.35 -17.72 -18.75
N ALA A 222 7.60 -17.56 -18.33
CA ALA A 222 7.96 -17.22 -16.95
C ALA A 222 7.42 -15.85 -16.52
N LEU A 223 7.54 -14.83 -17.37
CA LEU A 223 6.98 -13.52 -17.07
C LEU A 223 5.46 -13.54 -17.07
N ALA A 224 4.82 -14.28 -17.99
CA ALA A 224 3.37 -14.43 -18.01
C ALA A 224 2.86 -15.11 -16.73
N ALA A 225 3.50 -16.19 -16.30
CA ALA A 225 3.18 -16.86 -15.03
C ALA A 225 3.33 -15.92 -13.83
N LEU A 226 4.40 -15.11 -13.79
CA LEU A 226 4.61 -14.14 -12.73
C LEU A 226 3.56 -13.03 -12.73
N VAL A 227 3.12 -12.54 -13.90
CA VAL A 227 2.06 -11.52 -14.04
C VAL A 227 0.75 -12.04 -13.49
N VAL A 228 0.35 -13.28 -13.86
CA VAL A 228 -0.86 -13.92 -13.33
C VAL A 228 -0.73 -14.14 -11.81
N SER A 229 0.40 -14.68 -11.36
CA SER A 229 0.70 -14.85 -9.94
C SER A 229 0.53 -13.54 -9.15
N TYR A 230 1.06 -12.45 -9.68
CA TYR A 230 1.03 -11.15 -9.03
C TYR A 230 -0.38 -10.53 -9.01
N GLY A 231 -1.19 -10.81 -10.02
CA GLY A 231 -2.61 -10.45 -10.04
C GLY A 231 -3.42 -11.22 -8.98
N LEU A 232 -3.19 -12.54 -8.88
CA LEU A 232 -3.79 -13.39 -7.86
C LEU A 232 -3.36 -13.01 -6.44
N PHE A 233 -2.08 -12.65 -6.27
CA PHE A 233 -1.59 -12.11 -5.01
C PHE A 233 -2.33 -10.80 -4.65
N GLY A 234 -2.47 -9.86 -5.62
CA GLY A 234 -3.22 -8.63 -5.42
C GLY A 234 -4.67 -8.86 -5.02
N PHE A 235 -5.32 -9.86 -5.62
CA PHE A 235 -6.68 -10.29 -5.28
C PHE A 235 -6.77 -10.89 -3.87
N GLY A 236 -5.87 -11.82 -3.55
CA GLY A 236 -5.95 -12.61 -2.31
C GLY A 236 -5.72 -11.78 -1.05
N TYR A 237 -4.61 -11.04 -1.00
CA TYR A 237 -4.27 -10.31 0.22
C TYR A 237 -5.25 -9.18 0.54
N VAL A 238 -5.78 -8.52 -0.50
CA VAL A 238 -6.57 -7.30 -0.32
C VAL A 238 -7.94 -7.57 0.31
N ILE A 239 -8.48 -8.76 0.15
CA ILE A 239 -9.75 -9.17 0.78
C ILE A 239 -9.61 -9.09 2.29
N THR A 240 -8.62 -9.79 2.84
CA THR A 240 -8.36 -9.74 4.28
C THR A 240 -7.86 -8.37 4.72
N ALA A 241 -7.03 -7.70 3.95
CA ALA A 241 -6.59 -6.33 4.25
C ALA A 241 -7.74 -5.32 4.31
N THR A 242 -8.84 -5.56 3.62
CA THR A 242 -10.03 -4.69 3.66
C THR A 242 -10.96 -5.04 4.82
N PHE A 243 -11.18 -6.33 5.08
CA PHE A 243 -12.26 -6.79 5.96
C PHE A 243 -11.79 -7.42 7.27
N LEU A 244 -10.49 -7.53 7.56
CA LEU A 244 -9.98 -8.21 8.76
C LEU A 244 -10.64 -7.71 10.05
N VAL A 245 -10.74 -6.39 10.23
CA VAL A 245 -11.33 -5.81 11.45
C VAL A 245 -12.85 -6.07 11.51
N ALA A 246 -13.52 -6.10 10.34
CA ALA A 246 -14.93 -6.50 10.27
C ALA A 246 -15.13 -7.99 10.63
N ILE A 247 -14.23 -8.86 10.15
CA ILE A 247 -14.22 -10.30 10.51
C ILE A 247 -14.05 -10.48 12.02
N VAL A 248 -13.11 -9.75 12.63
CA VAL A 248 -12.88 -9.79 14.08
C VAL A 248 -14.09 -9.30 14.86
N ARG A 249 -14.71 -8.21 14.44
CA ARG A 249 -15.91 -7.65 15.09
C ARG A 249 -17.12 -8.59 15.08
N GLU A 250 -17.30 -9.39 14.04
CA GLU A 250 -18.39 -10.35 13.91
C GLU A 250 -18.30 -11.52 14.92
N THR A 251 -17.12 -11.72 15.53
CA THR A 251 -16.89 -12.82 16.46
C THR A 251 -16.82 -12.30 17.89
N ALA A 252 -17.85 -12.54 18.69
CA ALA A 252 -17.98 -11.99 20.06
C ALA A 252 -16.77 -12.30 20.97
N SER A 253 -16.16 -13.48 20.82
CA SER A 253 -14.96 -13.89 21.58
C SER A 253 -13.69 -13.09 21.20
N LEU A 254 -13.72 -12.31 20.12
CA LEU A 254 -12.59 -11.53 19.60
C LEU A 254 -12.74 -10.01 19.84
N ALA A 255 -13.81 -9.57 20.51
CA ALA A 255 -14.09 -8.15 20.73
C ALA A 255 -12.91 -7.39 21.37
N THR A 256 -12.18 -8.03 22.26
CA THR A 256 -10.98 -7.44 22.90
C THR A 256 -9.81 -7.24 21.94
N LEU A 257 -9.76 -7.96 20.84
CA LEU A 257 -8.71 -7.85 19.82
C LEU A 257 -9.01 -6.84 18.72
N GLU A 258 -10.27 -6.47 18.52
CA GLU A 258 -10.69 -5.56 17.46
C GLU A 258 -9.82 -4.29 17.40
N PRO A 259 -9.53 -3.58 18.52
CA PRO A 259 -8.71 -2.37 18.52
C PRO A 259 -7.28 -2.61 18.06
N TYR A 260 -6.74 -3.81 18.21
CA TYR A 260 -5.34 -4.16 17.98
C TYR A 260 -5.11 -4.89 16.66
N ALA A 261 -6.12 -5.55 16.11
CA ALA A 261 -5.97 -6.44 14.96
C ALA A 261 -5.26 -5.76 13.77
N TRP A 262 -5.63 -4.52 13.45
CA TRP A 262 -5.02 -3.79 12.35
C TRP A 262 -3.66 -3.17 12.71
N ALA A 263 -3.43 -2.83 13.97
CA ALA A 263 -2.13 -2.36 14.45
C ALA A 263 -1.06 -3.46 14.35
N ILE A 264 -1.43 -4.72 14.63
CA ILE A 264 -0.55 -5.90 14.47
C ILE A 264 -0.11 -6.02 13.00
N VAL A 265 -1.04 -5.89 12.06
CA VAL A 265 -0.72 -5.88 10.61
C VAL A 265 0.26 -4.77 10.29
N GLY A 266 0.05 -3.57 10.82
CA GLY A 266 0.94 -2.43 10.60
C GLY A 266 2.36 -2.66 11.11
N LEU A 267 2.50 -3.11 12.36
CA LEU A 267 3.79 -3.38 12.98
C LEU A 267 4.55 -4.49 12.25
N ALA A 268 3.88 -5.59 11.90
CA ALA A 268 4.47 -6.66 11.10
C ALA A 268 4.88 -6.15 9.70
N GLY A 269 4.06 -5.28 9.09
CA GLY A 269 4.33 -4.66 7.80
C GLY A 269 5.60 -3.81 7.77
N ALA A 270 5.89 -3.11 8.86
CA ALA A 270 7.12 -2.32 8.98
C ALA A 270 8.39 -3.18 8.90
N LEU A 271 8.33 -4.44 9.35
CA LEU A 271 9.45 -5.39 9.36
C LEU A 271 9.47 -6.33 8.13
N SER A 272 8.44 -6.30 7.30
CA SER A 272 8.22 -7.22 6.17
C SER A 272 9.42 -7.23 5.21
N ILE A 273 9.83 -6.07 4.68
CA ILE A 273 10.89 -5.98 3.67
C ILE A 273 12.27 -6.42 4.21
N PRO A 274 12.75 -5.94 5.38
CA PRO A 274 14.01 -6.42 5.93
C PRO A 274 14.05 -7.93 6.13
N PHE A 275 12.99 -8.53 6.67
CA PHE A 275 12.89 -9.96 6.93
C PHE A 275 12.96 -10.76 5.63
N TRP A 276 12.08 -10.49 4.66
CA TRP A 276 12.05 -11.25 3.41
C TRP A 276 13.25 -11.00 2.51
N SER A 277 13.88 -9.81 2.59
CA SER A 277 15.17 -9.57 1.94
C SER A 277 16.28 -10.42 2.55
N TRP A 278 16.24 -10.66 3.86
CA TRP A 278 17.17 -11.59 4.51
C TRP A 278 16.92 -13.03 4.05
N VAL A 279 15.66 -13.50 3.97
CA VAL A 279 15.30 -14.82 3.42
C VAL A 279 15.80 -14.97 1.99
N ALA A 280 15.53 -13.97 1.13
CA ALA A 280 15.92 -13.99 -0.28
C ALA A 280 17.46 -14.08 -0.47
N ARG A 281 18.23 -13.42 0.42
CA ARG A 281 19.71 -13.54 0.41
C ARG A 281 20.21 -14.91 0.83
N ARG A 282 19.47 -15.64 1.66
CA ARG A 282 19.82 -16.99 2.14
C ARG A 282 19.33 -18.10 1.20
N THR A 283 18.35 -17.77 0.35
CA THR A 283 17.74 -18.71 -0.59
C THR A 283 17.76 -18.11 -2.01
N THR A 284 16.60 -17.78 -2.54
CA THR A 284 16.42 -17.05 -3.80
C THR A 284 15.22 -16.11 -3.69
N ASP A 285 15.17 -15.08 -4.54
CA ASP A 285 14.00 -14.19 -4.61
C ASP A 285 12.72 -14.95 -4.99
N VAL A 286 12.85 -15.95 -5.87
CA VAL A 286 11.71 -16.78 -6.29
C VAL A 286 11.17 -17.61 -5.14
N PHE A 287 12.06 -18.22 -4.35
CA PHE A 287 11.66 -18.95 -3.14
C PHE A 287 10.99 -18.02 -2.13
N ALA A 288 11.61 -16.87 -1.83
CA ALA A 288 11.07 -15.90 -0.89
C ALA A 288 9.68 -15.40 -1.32
N TYR A 289 9.49 -15.15 -2.62
CA TYR A 289 8.20 -14.76 -3.18
C TYR A 289 7.13 -15.86 -2.99
N ALA A 290 7.45 -17.11 -3.39
CA ALA A 290 6.51 -18.23 -3.30
C ALA A 290 6.19 -18.56 -1.83
N ALA A 291 7.20 -18.63 -0.96
CA ALA A 291 7.02 -18.88 0.46
C ALA A 291 6.20 -17.76 1.13
N GLY A 292 6.45 -16.48 0.76
CA GLY A 292 5.66 -15.36 1.22
C GLY A 292 4.18 -15.49 0.88
N CYS A 293 3.86 -15.85 -0.37
CA CYS A 293 2.47 -16.10 -0.80
C CYS A 293 1.81 -17.22 0.03
N LEU A 294 2.54 -18.31 0.34
CA LEU A 294 1.99 -19.41 1.15
C LEU A 294 1.79 -19.02 2.61
N VAL A 295 2.72 -18.27 3.20
CA VAL A 295 2.58 -17.73 4.56
C VAL A 295 1.36 -16.80 4.63
N GLU A 296 1.17 -15.96 3.65
CA GLU A 296 0.03 -15.06 3.57
C GLU A 296 -1.29 -15.82 3.37
N ALA A 297 -1.31 -16.85 2.50
CA ALA A 297 -2.46 -17.74 2.32
C ALA A 297 -2.88 -18.40 3.65
N THR A 298 -1.90 -18.86 4.42
CA THR A 298 -2.14 -19.43 5.75
C THR A 298 -2.74 -18.40 6.69
N GLY A 299 -2.20 -17.17 6.71
CA GLY A 299 -2.75 -16.08 7.53
C GLY A 299 -4.20 -15.75 7.17
N VAL A 300 -4.50 -15.66 5.86
CA VAL A 300 -5.85 -15.41 5.35
C VAL A 300 -6.81 -16.52 5.75
N ALA A 301 -6.42 -17.79 5.59
CA ALA A 301 -7.26 -18.92 6.00
C ALA A 301 -7.52 -18.96 7.51
N LEU A 302 -6.49 -18.74 8.33
CA LEU A 302 -6.61 -18.73 9.79
C LEU A 302 -7.56 -17.66 10.31
N SER A 303 -7.73 -16.54 9.61
CA SER A 303 -8.64 -15.47 10.02
C SER A 303 -10.11 -15.91 10.06
N VAL A 304 -10.47 -17.00 9.35
CA VAL A 304 -11.88 -17.41 9.18
C VAL A 304 -12.17 -18.87 9.52
N VAL A 305 -11.17 -19.78 9.42
CA VAL A 305 -11.39 -21.22 9.66
C VAL A 305 -11.48 -21.54 11.14
N SER A 306 -10.69 -20.90 11.96
CA SER A 306 -10.68 -21.11 13.41
C SER A 306 -10.38 -19.79 14.12
N PRO A 307 -11.35 -18.86 14.17
CA PRO A 307 -11.15 -17.52 14.68
C PRO A 307 -11.00 -17.52 16.21
N THR A 308 -9.76 -17.64 16.68
CA THR A 308 -9.37 -17.49 18.07
C THR A 308 -8.45 -16.26 18.22
N PRO A 309 -8.21 -15.73 19.43
CA PRO A 309 -7.24 -14.66 19.63
C PRO A 309 -5.87 -14.96 19.03
N ALA A 310 -5.37 -16.17 19.21
CA ALA A 310 -4.07 -16.58 18.69
C ALA A 310 -4.03 -16.61 17.16
N THR A 311 -5.06 -17.17 16.50
CA THR A 311 -5.11 -17.28 15.04
C THR A 311 -5.29 -15.92 14.39
N ILE A 312 -6.01 -14.98 14.99
CA ILE A 312 -6.14 -13.60 14.49
C ILE A 312 -4.81 -12.85 14.61
N ILE A 313 -4.08 -13.01 15.72
CA ILE A 313 -2.74 -12.41 15.88
C ILE A 313 -1.79 -12.98 14.81
N ILE A 314 -1.76 -14.29 14.61
CA ILE A 314 -0.95 -14.94 13.58
C ILE A 314 -1.35 -14.47 12.18
N SER A 315 -2.65 -14.39 11.90
CA SER A 315 -3.19 -13.85 10.64
C SER A 315 -2.69 -12.43 10.38
N GLY A 316 -2.78 -11.54 11.38
CA GLY A 316 -2.30 -10.16 11.28
C GLY A 316 -0.79 -10.09 11.05
N ILE A 317 0.01 -10.93 11.74
CA ILE A 317 1.46 -11.00 11.54
C ILE A 317 1.80 -11.52 10.15
N PHE A 318 1.13 -12.56 9.67
CA PHE A 318 1.39 -13.15 8.35
C PHE A 318 0.97 -12.21 7.22
N LEU A 319 -0.21 -11.60 7.31
CA LEU A 319 -0.66 -10.60 6.34
C LEU A 319 0.29 -9.40 6.31
N GLY A 320 0.52 -8.75 7.45
CA GLY A 320 1.41 -7.60 7.53
C GLY A 320 2.85 -7.93 7.14
N GLY A 321 3.36 -9.04 7.67
CA GLY A 321 4.74 -9.48 7.47
C GLY A 321 5.07 -9.90 6.03
N THR A 322 4.10 -10.04 5.13
CA THR A 322 4.32 -10.54 3.76
C THR A 322 4.01 -9.52 2.67
N PHE A 323 2.87 -8.82 2.73
CA PHE A 323 2.31 -8.10 1.58
C PHE A 323 3.24 -7.05 0.95
N MET A 324 4.02 -6.29 1.77
CA MET A 324 4.97 -5.31 1.24
C MET A 324 6.18 -5.98 0.58
N ALA A 325 6.68 -7.05 1.18
CA ALA A 325 7.84 -7.76 0.67
C ALA A 325 7.54 -8.52 -0.63
N ILE A 326 6.41 -9.24 -0.70
CA ILE A 326 5.98 -9.93 -1.92
C ILE A 326 5.84 -8.94 -3.06
N THR A 327 5.24 -7.78 -2.80
CA THR A 327 5.13 -6.68 -3.78
C THR A 327 6.51 -6.27 -4.31
N ALA A 328 7.48 -6.01 -3.43
CA ALA A 328 8.81 -5.58 -3.82
C ALA A 328 9.61 -6.68 -4.55
N ILE A 329 9.57 -7.91 -4.06
CA ILE A 329 10.29 -9.06 -4.62
C ILE A 329 9.72 -9.42 -5.99
N GLY A 330 8.39 -9.45 -6.15
CA GLY A 330 7.72 -9.73 -7.43
C GLY A 330 8.14 -8.76 -8.53
N LEU A 331 8.17 -7.46 -8.24
CA LEU A 331 8.66 -6.45 -9.19
C LEU A 331 10.15 -6.62 -9.49
N GLY A 332 10.95 -7.03 -8.50
CA GLY A 332 12.38 -7.34 -8.67
C GLY A 332 12.61 -8.53 -9.61
N ILE A 333 11.84 -9.60 -9.47
CA ILE A 333 11.87 -10.78 -10.34
C ILE A 333 11.46 -10.38 -11.77
N ALA A 334 10.37 -9.62 -11.94
CA ALA A 334 9.89 -9.19 -13.24
C ALA A 334 10.93 -8.38 -14.03
N ARG A 335 11.66 -7.49 -13.35
CA ARG A 335 12.76 -6.72 -13.96
C ARG A 335 13.89 -7.61 -14.51
N ARG A 336 14.16 -8.75 -13.88
CA ARG A 336 15.19 -9.69 -14.31
C ARG A 336 14.72 -10.64 -15.42
N LEU A 337 13.43 -10.93 -15.47
CA LEU A 337 12.84 -11.81 -16.50
C LEU A 337 12.53 -11.08 -17.81
N THR A 338 12.46 -9.77 -17.78
CA THR A 338 12.03 -9.00 -18.93
C THR A 338 13.16 -8.73 -19.92
N GLN A 339 12.86 -8.91 -21.21
CA GLN A 339 13.66 -8.39 -22.33
C GLN A 339 13.14 -7.02 -22.81
N MET A 340 12.06 -6.55 -22.24
CA MET A 340 11.45 -5.25 -22.50
C MET A 340 12.10 -4.16 -21.64
N ALA A 341 11.77 -2.89 -21.94
CA ALA A 341 12.10 -1.81 -21.03
C ALA A 341 11.53 -2.10 -19.62
N PRO A 342 12.31 -1.96 -18.54
CA PRO A 342 11.88 -2.28 -17.17
C PRO A 342 10.56 -1.60 -16.76
N GLN A 343 10.30 -0.40 -17.29
CA GLN A 343 9.08 0.36 -17.03
C GLN A 343 7.82 -0.34 -17.58
N ARG A 344 7.93 -1.01 -18.74
CA ARG A 344 6.81 -1.78 -19.33
C ARG A 344 6.48 -3.02 -18.49
N ALA A 345 7.50 -3.75 -18.05
CA ALA A 345 7.30 -4.89 -17.17
C ALA A 345 6.63 -4.46 -15.86
N GLN A 346 7.11 -3.36 -15.27
CA GLN A 346 6.51 -2.79 -14.06
C GLN A 346 5.05 -2.39 -14.29
N ALA A 347 4.73 -1.73 -15.41
CA ALA A 347 3.36 -1.34 -15.73
C ALA A 347 2.43 -2.56 -15.87
N ILE A 348 2.85 -3.64 -16.55
CA ILE A 348 2.08 -4.87 -16.70
C ILE A 348 1.83 -5.52 -15.32
N MET A 349 2.87 -5.64 -14.50
CA MET A 349 2.77 -6.19 -13.14
C MET A 349 1.81 -5.36 -12.28
N THR A 350 1.97 -4.03 -12.27
CA THR A 350 1.11 -3.12 -11.51
C THR A 350 -0.33 -3.17 -11.99
N SER A 351 -0.57 -3.33 -13.29
CA SER A 351 -1.91 -3.46 -13.85
C SER A 351 -2.58 -4.77 -13.41
N ALA A 352 -1.87 -5.89 -13.48
CA ALA A 352 -2.39 -7.18 -13.00
C ALA A 352 -2.72 -7.15 -11.51
N PHE A 353 -1.81 -6.61 -10.71
CA PHE A 353 -1.99 -6.42 -9.28
C PHE A 353 -3.19 -5.52 -8.95
N GLY A 354 -3.30 -4.38 -9.63
CA GLY A 354 -4.39 -3.44 -9.47
C GLY A 354 -5.75 -4.04 -9.84
N LEU A 355 -5.82 -4.83 -10.91
CA LEU A 355 -7.04 -5.55 -11.27
C LEU A 355 -7.46 -6.53 -10.17
N GLY A 356 -6.52 -7.30 -9.62
CA GLY A 356 -6.79 -8.17 -8.48
C GLY A 356 -7.34 -7.39 -7.28
N GLN A 357 -6.72 -6.26 -6.95
CA GLN A 357 -7.15 -5.40 -5.85
C GLN A 357 -8.54 -4.75 -6.06
N ILE A 358 -8.93 -4.49 -7.30
CA ILE A 358 -10.26 -3.95 -7.63
C ILE A 358 -11.33 -5.03 -7.46
N VAL A 359 -11.07 -6.23 -8.00
CA VAL A 359 -12.04 -7.33 -8.00
C VAL A 359 -12.21 -7.91 -6.59
N GLY A 360 -11.12 -8.06 -5.83
CA GLY A 360 -11.13 -8.73 -4.53
C GLY A 360 -12.16 -8.18 -3.54
N PRO A 361 -12.08 -6.91 -3.13
CA PRO A 361 -13.00 -6.34 -2.14
C PRO A 361 -14.45 -6.27 -2.64
N ALA A 362 -14.66 -5.97 -3.94
CA ALA A 362 -16.00 -5.93 -4.53
C ALA A 362 -16.67 -7.31 -4.46
N LEU A 363 -15.94 -8.37 -4.84
CA LEU A 363 -16.43 -9.74 -4.75
C LEU A 363 -16.67 -10.16 -3.30
N ALA A 364 -15.72 -9.89 -2.40
CA ALA A 364 -15.83 -10.30 -1.01
C ALA A 364 -16.98 -9.60 -0.28
N GLY A 365 -17.18 -8.31 -0.53
CA GLY A 365 -18.30 -7.57 0.03
C GLY A 365 -19.65 -8.10 -0.45
N HIS A 366 -19.80 -8.38 -1.75
CA HIS A 366 -21.00 -8.96 -2.34
C HIS A 366 -21.27 -10.37 -1.78
N MET A 367 -20.26 -11.23 -1.73
CA MET A 367 -20.41 -12.57 -1.16
C MET A 367 -20.79 -12.53 0.31
N ARG A 368 -20.21 -11.62 1.11
CA ARG A 368 -20.58 -11.44 2.51
C ARG A 368 -22.04 -11.04 2.66
N GLU A 369 -22.53 -10.13 1.83
CA GLU A 369 -23.92 -9.67 1.87
C GLU A 369 -24.90 -10.78 1.50
N THR A 370 -24.57 -11.62 0.53
CA THR A 370 -25.44 -12.71 0.05
C THR A 370 -25.35 -13.99 0.89
N SER A 371 -24.18 -14.35 1.40
CA SER A 371 -23.96 -15.59 2.17
C SER A 371 -24.00 -15.43 3.69
N GLY A 372 -23.98 -14.19 4.18
CA GLY A 372 -23.95 -13.91 5.62
C GLY A 372 -22.56 -14.15 6.27
N SER A 373 -21.49 -14.48 5.52
CA SER A 373 -20.18 -14.84 6.08
C SER A 373 -19.00 -14.41 5.20
N PHE A 374 -17.88 -14.06 5.85
CA PHE A 374 -16.59 -13.84 5.17
C PHE A 374 -15.79 -15.13 4.91
N VAL A 375 -16.26 -16.30 5.35
CA VAL A 375 -15.52 -17.57 5.22
C VAL A 375 -15.24 -17.90 3.75
N ALA A 376 -16.26 -17.95 2.92
CA ALA A 376 -16.11 -18.30 1.50
C ALA A 376 -15.18 -17.34 0.73
N PRO A 377 -15.37 -16.01 0.77
CA PRO A 377 -14.49 -15.09 0.06
C PRO A 377 -13.04 -15.13 0.58
N SER A 378 -12.82 -15.35 1.88
CA SER A 378 -11.48 -15.48 2.45
C SER A 378 -10.80 -16.79 2.03
N LEU A 379 -11.52 -17.90 1.92
CA LEU A 379 -10.96 -19.16 1.43
C LEU A 379 -10.64 -19.08 -0.07
N ILE A 380 -11.44 -18.41 -0.88
CA ILE A 380 -11.12 -18.11 -2.28
C ILE A 380 -9.84 -17.27 -2.36
N ALA A 381 -9.69 -16.27 -1.49
CA ALA A 381 -8.49 -15.45 -1.38
C ALA A 381 -7.25 -16.30 -1.02
N ALA A 382 -7.36 -17.18 -0.03
CA ALA A 382 -6.29 -18.08 0.36
C ALA A 382 -5.91 -19.04 -0.78
N ALA A 383 -6.88 -19.62 -1.48
CA ALA A 383 -6.64 -20.46 -2.65
C ALA A 383 -5.92 -19.70 -3.77
N ALA A 384 -6.33 -18.46 -4.06
CA ALA A 384 -5.66 -17.60 -5.03
C ALA A 384 -4.19 -17.33 -4.65
N LEU A 385 -3.89 -17.12 -3.36
CA LEU A 385 -2.53 -16.94 -2.85
C LEU A 385 -1.69 -18.23 -2.97
N VAL A 386 -2.28 -19.41 -2.73
CA VAL A 386 -1.61 -20.69 -2.96
C VAL A 386 -1.25 -20.86 -4.43
N VAL A 387 -2.19 -20.60 -5.33
CA VAL A 387 -1.94 -20.64 -6.78
C VAL A 387 -0.88 -19.60 -7.18
N ALA A 388 -0.92 -18.39 -6.60
CA ALA A 388 0.11 -17.37 -6.81
C ALA A 388 1.49 -17.88 -6.41
N GLY A 389 1.62 -18.52 -5.24
CA GLY A 389 2.85 -19.13 -4.78
C GLY A 389 3.36 -20.24 -5.72
N ALA A 390 2.47 -21.11 -6.17
CA ALA A 390 2.80 -22.20 -7.11
C ALA A 390 3.29 -21.67 -8.48
N LEU A 391 2.60 -20.65 -9.04
CA LEU A 391 3.03 -19.98 -10.27
C LEU A 391 4.36 -19.25 -10.07
N GLY A 392 4.56 -18.61 -8.90
CA GLY A 392 5.83 -18.02 -8.53
C GLY A 392 6.97 -19.04 -8.51
N ALA A 393 6.74 -20.23 -7.93
CA ALA A 393 7.72 -21.33 -7.89
C ALA A 393 8.01 -21.90 -9.29
N PHE A 394 7.03 -21.96 -10.19
CA PHE A 394 7.21 -22.37 -11.58
C PHE A 394 8.24 -21.48 -12.32
N VAL A 395 8.31 -20.19 -12.00
CA VAL A 395 9.31 -19.28 -12.56
C VAL A 395 10.75 -19.73 -12.31
N ALA A 396 11.01 -20.45 -11.21
CA ALA A 396 12.35 -21.00 -10.93
C ALA A 396 12.76 -22.10 -11.90
N ARG A 397 11.79 -22.89 -12.38
CA ARG A 397 12.05 -24.08 -13.24
C ARG A 397 12.20 -23.71 -14.71
N SER A 398 11.77 -22.52 -15.11
CA SER A 398 11.79 -22.05 -16.50
C SER A 398 13.05 -21.21 -16.84
N ARG A 399 14.04 -21.20 -15.94
CA ARG A 399 15.40 -20.69 -16.14
C ARG A 399 16.35 -21.83 -16.45
#